data_1f2d0337cc03001c13095d15a72d2305
#
_entry.id   1f2d0337cc03001c13095d15a72d2305
#
_cell.length_a   1.000
_cell.length_b   1.000
_cell.length_c   1.000
_cell.angle_alpha   90.00
_cell.angle_beta   90.00
_cell.angle_gamma   90.00
#
_symmetry.space_group_name_H-M   'P 1'
#
loop_
_entity.id
_entity.type
_entity.pdbx_description
1 polymer ?
#
loop_
_entity_poly.entity_id
_entity_poly.type
_entity_poly.pdbx_seq_one_letter_code
_entity_poly.pdbx_strand_id
1 'polypeptide(L)'
;MIADGENDPAWIATDLLSQAEHDESAQSILITDDAKFGERVMQAVTQQLETLERRAIAGASWRDFGAVIVVNDMAEAAALSNRLAPEHLELCVADPDSLAAQITHAGAIFLGAWTPEAIGDYIGGPNHVLPTARSARFSSGLSVMDFIKRTTLTKMTPASLAAIGTAAEVLAISEGLEAHGLSVRARLDKLNSK
;
A
#
# COMPACT_ATOMS: atom_id res chain seq x y z
N MET A 1 -6.78 6.89 -7.47
CA MET A 1 -6.41 8.33 -7.34
C MET A 1 -7.42 9.04 -6.45
N ILE A 2 -6.96 10.01 -5.63
CA ILE A 2 -7.81 10.96 -4.90
C ILE A 2 -7.48 12.35 -5.45
N ALA A 3 -8.49 13.10 -5.88
CA ALA A 3 -8.29 14.44 -6.42
C ALA A 3 -9.42 15.39 -5.98
N ASP A 4 -9.05 16.64 -5.61
CA ASP A 4 -10.00 17.72 -5.34
C ASP A 4 -10.34 18.52 -6.62
N GLY A 5 -11.31 19.41 -6.51
CA GLY A 5 -11.84 20.20 -7.62
C GLY A 5 -10.91 21.30 -8.18
N GLU A 6 -9.75 21.54 -7.56
CA GLU A 6 -8.78 22.57 -7.99
C GLU A 6 -7.85 22.06 -9.11
N ASN A 7 -7.88 20.76 -9.40
CA ASN A 7 -7.05 20.15 -10.44
C ASN A 7 -7.63 20.37 -11.85
N ASP A 8 -6.76 20.25 -12.86
CA ASP A 8 -7.18 20.19 -14.25
C ASP A 8 -7.82 18.82 -14.55
N PRO A 9 -9.10 18.77 -14.95
CA PRO A 9 -9.76 17.52 -15.28
C PRO A 9 -9.06 16.73 -16.40
N ALA A 10 -8.37 17.40 -17.32
CA ALA A 10 -7.67 16.75 -18.41
C ALA A 10 -6.42 16.02 -17.91
N TRP A 11 -5.70 16.54 -16.91
CA TRP A 11 -4.56 15.86 -16.30
C TRP A 11 -5.02 14.60 -15.58
N ILE A 12 -6.04 14.72 -14.72
CA ILE A 12 -6.62 13.59 -13.99
C ILE A 12 -7.12 12.50 -14.94
N ALA A 13 -7.75 12.89 -16.04
CA ALA A 13 -8.18 11.94 -17.07
C ALA A 13 -7.01 11.19 -17.72
N THR A 14 -5.89 11.89 -17.97
CA THR A 14 -4.69 11.27 -18.55
C THR A 14 -4.10 10.24 -17.59
N ASP A 15 -4.00 10.56 -16.31
CA ASP A 15 -3.46 9.66 -15.29
C ASP A 15 -4.36 8.42 -15.09
N LEU A 16 -5.68 8.58 -15.12
CA LEU A 16 -6.62 7.45 -15.10
C LEU A 16 -6.48 6.57 -16.34
N LEU A 17 -6.23 7.17 -17.51
CA LEU A 17 -6.04 6.44 -18.75
C LEU A 17 -4.67 5.77 -18.84
N SER A 18 -3.63 6.30 -18.21
CA SER A 18 -2.32 5.64 -18.12
C SER A 18 -2.43 4.29 -17.44
N GLN A 19 -3.24 4.18 -16.38
CA GLN A 19 -3.55 2.90 -15.74
C GLN A 19 -4.46 2.03 -16.63
N ALA A 20 -5.48 2.61 -17.25
CA ALA A 20 -6.46 1.86 -18.06
C ALA A 20 -5.84 1.24 -19.31
N GLU A 21 -4.80 1.83 -19.89
CA GLU A 21 -4.16 1.31 -21.10
C GLU A 21 -3.27 0.08 -20.89
N HIS A 22 -2.96 -0.29 -19.64
CA HIS A 22 -2.13 -1.44 -19.35
C HIS A 22 -2.80 -2.76 -19.76
N ASP A 23 -4.07 -2.95 -19.39
CA ASP A 23 -4.82 -4.19 -19.64
C ASP A 23 -6.32 -3.93 -19.61
N GLU A 24 -7.10 -4.73 -20.34
CA GLU A 24 -8.57 -4.62 -20.38
C GLU A 24 -9.24 -4.83 -19.01
N SER A 25 -8.57 -5.52 -18.08
CA SER A 25 -9.01 -5.74 -16.69
C SER A 25 -8.40 -4.77 -15.69
N ALA A 26 -7.59 -3.80 -16.12
CA ALA A 26 -7.03 -2.77 -15.26
C ALA A 26 -8.16 -1.95 -14.61
N GLN A 27 -7.93 -1.47 -13.39
CA GLN A 27 -8.93 -0.72 -12.65
C GLN A 27 -8.42 0.70 -12.35
N SER A 28 -9.06 1.70 -12.95
CA SER A 28 -8.80 3.12 -12.73
C SER A 28 -9.94 3.74 -11.94
N ILE A 29 -9.65 4.27 -10.75
CA ILE A 29 -10.66 4.84 -9.86
C ILE A 29 -10.28 6.26 -9.48
N LEU A 30 -11.20 7.22 -9.71
CA LEU A 30 -11.16 8.55 -9.13
C LEU A 30 -12.06 8.59 -7.88
N ILE A 31 -11.52 9.09 -6.78
CA ILE A 31 -12.29 9.47 -5.58
C ILE A 31 -12.17 10.98 -5.43
N THR A 32 -13.28 11.68 -5.33
CA THR A 32 -13.32 13.15 -5.22
C THR A 32 -14.47 13.60 -4.31
N ASP A 33 -14.34 14.75 -3.70
CA ASP A 33 -15.41 15.41 -2.93
C ASP A 33 -16.21 16.45 -3.76
N ASP A 34 -15.86 16.61 -5.04
CA ASP A 34 -16.57 17.50 -5.99
C ASP A 34 -17.23 16.70 -7.13
N ALA A 35 -18.54 16.54 -7.06
CA ALA A 35 -19.31 15.82 -8.09
C ALA A 35 -19.16 16.46 -9.49
N LYS A 36 -19.13 17.81 -9.57
CA LYS A 36 -18.99 18.52 -10.85
C LYS A 36 -17.58 18.32 -11.43
N PHE A 37 -16.58 18.25 -10.58
CA PHE A 37 -15.23 17.90 -11.00
C PHE A 37 -15.19 16.48 -11.57
N GLY A 38 -15.78 15.52 -10.87
CA GLY A 38 -15.90 14.14 -11.36
C GLY A 38 -16.56 14.03 -12.73
N GLU A 39 -17.64 14.80 -12.97
CA GLU A 39 -18.30 14.87 -14.28
C GLU A 39 -17.37 15.43 -15.39
N ARG A 40 -16.58 16.48 -15.07
CA ARG A 40 -15.61 17.06 -16.02
C ARG A 40 -14.50 16.06 -16.36
N VAL A 41 -14.03 15.30 -15.36
CA VAL A 41 -13.02 14.25 -15.58
C VAL A 41 -13.57 13.14 -16.49
N MET A 42 -14.79 12.65 -16.27
CA MET A 42 -15.43 11.65 -17.16
C MET A 42 -15.55 12.14 -18.60
N GLN A 43 -15.88 13.42 -18.79
CA GLN A 43 -15.93 14.03 -20.13
C GLN A 43 -14.53 14.07 -20.76
N ALA A 44 -13.51 14.46 -19.99
CA ALA A 44 -12.13 14.49 -20.46
C ALA A 44 -11.60 13.09 -20.82
N VAL A 45 -11.90 12.07 -20.03
CA VAL A 45 -11.57 10.65 -20.36
C VAL A 45 -12.20 10.26 -21.69
N THR A 46 -13.49 10.57 -21.89
CA THR A 46 -14.19 10.25 -23.15
C THR A 46 -13.51 10.90 -24.35
N GLN A 47 -13.14 12.17 -24.23
CA GLN A 47 -12.47 12.91 -25.31
C GLN A 47 -11.06 12.37 -25.61
N GLN A 48 -10.28 12.06 -24.57
CA GLN A 48 -8.92 11.56 -24.75
C GLN A 48 -8.88 10.15 -25.33
N LEU A 49 -9.83 9.30 -24.98
CA LEU A 49 -9.97 7.97 -25.56
C LEU A 49 -10.11 7.98 -27.09
N GLU A 50 -10.68 9.02 -27.66
CA GLU A 50 -10.83 9.11 -29.13
C GLU A 50 -9.48 9.14 -29.86
N THR A 51 -8.44 9.69 -29.23
CA THR A 51 -7.11 9.89 -29.84
C THR A 51 -6.03 8.93 -29.34
N LEU A 52 -6.32 8.15 -28.29
CA LEU A 52 -5.34 7.26 -27.68
C LEU A 52 -5.05 6.06 -28.61
N GLU A 53 -3.77 5.74 -28.82
CA GLU A 53 -3.38 4.59 -29.65
C GLU A 53 -3.97 3.27 -29.10
N ARG A 54 -3.88 3.06 -27.79
CA ARG A 54 -4.40 1.88 -27.09
C ARG A 54 -5.87 2.00 -26.67
N ARG A 55 -6.65 2.85 -27.37
CA ARG A 55 -8.05 3.15 -27.00
C ARG A 55 -8.96 1.92 -26.85
N ALA A 56 -8.70 0.84 -27.56
CA ALA A 56 -9.51 -0.38 -27.44
C ALA A 56 -9.34 -1.01 -26.06
N ILE A 57 -8.11 -1.11 -25.57
CA ILE A 57 -7.77 -1.67 -24.26
C ILE A 57 -8.23 -0.71 -23.17
N ALA A 58 -7.78 0.56 -23.21
CA ALA A 58 -8.13 1.56 -22.23
C ALA A 58 -9.65 1.80 -22.14
N GLY A 59 -10.35 1.78 -23.27
CA GLY A 59 -11.80 1.92 -23.31
C GLY A 59 -12.55 0.72 -22.72
N ALA A 60 -12.06 -0.50 -22.90
CA ALA A 60 -12.62 -1.70 -22.28
C ALA A 60 -12.42 -1.64 -20.76
N SER A 61 -11.18 -1.37 -20.31
CA SER A 61 -10.84 -1.19 -18.91
C SER A 61 -11.70 -0.12 -18.23
N TRP A 62 -11.76 1.07 -18.81
CA TRP A 62 -12.55 2.18 -18.25
C TRP A 62 -14.04 1.88 -18.17
N ARG A 63 -14.63 1.28 -19.22
CA ARG A 63 -16.06 0.91 -19.27
C ARG A 63 -16.41 -0.13 -18.21
N ASP A 64 -15.58 -1.15 -18.03
CA ASP A 64 -15.93 -2.34 -17.25
C ASP A 64 -15.43 -2.25 -15.81
N PHE A 65 -14.34 -1.53 -15.55
CA PHE A 65 -13.65 -1.45 -14.25
C PHE A 65 -13.34 -0.03 -13.78
N GLY A 66 -13.51 1.00 -14.63
CA GLY A 66 -13.33 2.39 -14.25
C GLY A 66 -14.45 2.89 -13.33
N ALA A 67 -14.12 3.82 -12.43
CA ALA A 67 -15.12 4.42 -11.55
C ALA A 67 -14.76 5.86 -11.15
N VAL A 68 -15.79 6.69 -11.01
CA VAL A 68 -15.72 7.99 -10.32
C VAL A 68 -16.61 7.91 -9.09
N ILE A 69 -16.02 8.06 -7.91
CA ILE A 69 -16.70 7.93 -6.63
C ILE A 69 -16.68 9.29 -5.95
N VAL A 70 -17.87 9.83 -5.67
CA VAL A 70 -18.03 11.08 -4.94
C VAL A 70 -18.23 10.77 -3.47
N VAL A 71 -17.42 11.40 -2.62
CA VAL A 71 -17.42 11.26 -1.16
C VAL A 71 -17.78 12.60 -0.50
N ASN A 72 -18.03 12.60 0.80
CA ASN A 72 -18.39 13.82 1.52
C ASN A 72 -17.18 14.70 1.85
N ASP A 73 -16.01 14.09 2.06
CA ASP A 73 -14.77 14.77 2.41
C ASP A 73 -13.53 13.89 2.12
N MET A 74 -12.34 14.48 2.28
CA MET A 74 -11.07 13.79 2.04
C MET A 74 -10.75 12.71 3.09
N ALA A 75 -11.33 12.76 4.28
CA ALA A 75 -11.17 11.70 5.28
C ALA A 75 -11.91 10.43 4.85
N GLU A 76 -13.12 10.57 4.28
CA GLU A 76 -13.86 9.47 3.66
C GLU A 76 -13.10 8.92 2.44
N ALA A 77 -12.49 9.80 1.62
CA ALA A 77 -11.64 9.40 0.50
C ALA A 77 -10.47 8.53 0.95
N ALA A 78 -9.75 8.93 2.01
CA ALA A 78 -8.65 8.15 2.59
C ALA A 78 -9.13 6.79 3.12
N ALA A 79 -10.25 6.76 3.85
CA ALA A 79 -10.83 5.53 4.37
C ALA A 79 -11.23 4.55 3.25
N LEU A 80 -11.81 5.06 2.17
CA LEU A 80 -12.17 4.26 1.00
C LEU A 80 -10.93 3.75 0.27
N SER A 81 -9.92 4.59 0.07
CA SER A 81 -8.64 4.20 -0.53
C SER A 81 -7.97 3.07 0.26
N ASN A 82 -7.93 3.16 1.59
CA ASN A 82 -7.41 2.10 2.45
C ASN A 82 -8.19 0.78 2.30
N ARG A 83 -9.50 0.84 2.07
CA ARG A 83 -10.32 -0.36 1.77
C ARG A 83 -10.02 -0.94 0.39
N LEU A 84 -9.72 -0.10 -0.59
CA LEU A 84 -9.31 -0.53 -1.93
C LEU A 84 -7.91 -1.12 -1.92
N ALA A 85 -7.00 -0.56 -1.11
CA ALA A 85 -5.59 -0.93 -1.02
C ALA A 85 -4.94 -0.98 -2.42
N PRO A 86 -4.88 0.16 -3.14
CA PRO A 86 -4.41 0.22 -4.51
C PRO A 86 -2.91 -0.08 -4.61
N GLU A 87 -2.49 -0.53 -5.76
CA GLU A 87 -1.08 -0.63 -6.14
C GLU A 87 -0.46 0.76 -6.24
N HIS A 88 -1.07 1.65 -7.01
CA HIS A 88 -0.67 3.04 -7.17
C HIS A 88 -1.75 3.96 -6.59
N LEU A 89 -1.35 4.95 -5.82
CA LEU A 89 -2.24 5.96 -5.25
C LEU A 89 -1.68 7.36 -5.50
N GLU A 90 -2.31 8.12 -6.36
CA GLU A 90 -2.02 9.53 -6.53
C GLU A 90 -2.92 10.37 -5.63
N LEU A 91 -2.33 11.35 -4.94
CA LEU A 91 -3.00 12.31 -4.06
C LEU A 91 -2.91 13.70 -4.65
N CYS A 92 -3.79 14.00 -5.60
CA CYS A 92 -3.88 15.30 -6.29
C CYS A 92 -4.82 16.24 -5.53
N VAL A 93 -4.38 16.68 -4.35
CA VAL A 93 -5.16 17.54 -3.43
C VAL A 93 -4.31 18.71 -2.93
N ALA A 94 -4.95 19.72 -2.35
CA ALA A 94 -4.27 20.92 -1.84
C ALA A 94 -3.22 20.61 -0.76
N ASP A 95 -3.47 19.62 0.12
CA ASP A 95 -2.51 19.19 1.16
C ASP A 95 -2.31 17.66 1.09
N PRO A 96 -1.46 17.19 0.15
CA PRO A 96 -1.22 15.77 -0.06
C PRO A 96 -0.47 15.10 1.11
N ASP A 97 0.39 15.84 1.83
CA ASP A 97 1.16 15.31 2.95
C ASP A 97 0.24 14.93 4.13
N SER A 98 -0.69 15.82 4.49
CA SER A 98 -1.67 15.56 5.55
C SER A 98 -2.62 14.41 5.19
N LEU A 99 -2.99 14.28 3.92
CA LEU A 99 -3.82 13.17 3.45
C LEU A 99 -3.04 11.85 3.45
N ALA A 100 -1.77 11.88 3.01
CA ALA A 100 -0.89 10.71 3.01
C ALA A 100 -0.71 10.10 4.40
N ALA A 101 -0.67 10.95 5.46
CA ALA A 101 -0.59 10.47 6.84
C ALA A 101 -1.79 9.60 7.28
N GLN A 102 -2.91 9.64 6.55
CA GLN A 102 -4.11 8.82 6.78
C GLN A 102 -4.14 7.54 5.91
N ILE A 103 -3.22 7.40 4.98
CA ILE A 103 -3.14 6.23 4.09
C ILE A 103 -2.29 5.14 4.75
N THR A 104 -2.86 3.97 4.89
CA THR A 104 -2.20 2.80 5.50
C THR A 104 -1.98 1.66 4.51
N HIS A 105 -2.69 1.65 3.38
CA HIS A 105 -2.69 0.55 2.43
C HIS A 105 -2.60 1.06 0.98
N ALA A 106 -1.37 1.28 0.52
CA ALA A 106 -1.07 1.52 -0.89
C ALA A 106 0.31 0.92 -1.21
N GLY A 107 0.53 0.50 -2.44
CA GLY A 107 1.84 -0.01 -2.90
C GLY A 107 2.84 1.12 -3.07
N ALA A 108 2.45 2.18 -3.78
CA ALA A 108 3.17 3.45 -3.90
C ALA A 108 2.20 4.62 -3.76
N ILE A 109 2.67 5.75 -3.24
CA ILE A 109 1.88 6.98 -3.08
C ILE A 109 2.61 8.12 -3.79
N PHE A 110 1.91 8.82 -4.66
CA PHE A 110 2.40 9.95 -5.44
C PHE A 110 1.74 11.22 -4.92
N LEU A 111 2.56 12.20 -4.48
CA LEU A 111 2.08 13.36 -3.75
C LEU A 111 2.02 14.60 -4.63
N GLY A 112 0.81 15.14 -4.79
CA GLY A 112 0.53 16.38 -5.50
C GLY A 112 0.39 16.21 -7.01
N ALA A 113 -0.24 17.21 -7.64
CA ALA A 113 -0.59 17.20 -9.07
C ALA A 113 0.59 17.14 -10.05
N TRP A 114 1.83 17.36 -9.56
CA TRP A 114 3.05 17.33 -10.37
C TRP A 114 3.80 16.00 -10.30
N THR A 115 3.21 14.98 -9.68
CA THR A 115 3.84 13.69 -9.45
C THR A 115 2.97 12.56 -10.02
N PRO A 116 2.84 12.46 -11.35
CA PRO A 116 2.09 11.36 -11.97
C PRO A 116 2.82 10.02 -11.76
N GLU A 117 2.07 8.93 -11.76
CA GLU A 117 2.56 7.56 -11.59
C GLU A 117 3.79 7.24 -12.47
N ALA A 118 3.76 7.67 -13.73
CA ALA A 118 4.82 7.43 -14.70
C ALA A 118 6.21 7.95 -14.24
N ILE A 119 6.25 8.98 -13.40
CA ILE A 119 7.52 9.44 -12.82
C ILE A 119 8.10 8.39 -11.88
N GLY A 120 7.27 7.76 -11.06
CA GLY A 120 7.70 6.68 -10.15
C GLY A 120 8.15 5.44 -10.90
N ASP A 121 7.40 5.05 -11.92
CA ASP A 121 7.66 3.83 -12.68
C ASP A 121 8.94 3.90 -13.53
N TYR A 122 9.28 5.07 -14.05
CA TYR A 122 10.36 5.17 -15.01
C TYR A 122 11.64 5.83 -14.49
N ILE A 123 11.55 6.87 -13.64
CA ILE A 123 12.71 7.70 -13.33
C ILE A 123 12.78 8.20 -11.88
N GLY A 124 11.71 8.09 -11.10
CA GLY A 124 11.63 8.62 -9.73
C GLY A 124 12.52 7.91 -8.70
N GLY A 125 13.07 6.75 -9.05
CA GLY A 125 14.00 5.98 -8.23
C GLY A 125 13.40 4.82 -7.45
N PRO A 126 12.15 4.84 -6.97
CA PRO A 126 11.52 3.65 -6.38
C PRO A 126 11.39 2.50 -7.38
N ASN A 127 11.28 1.27 -6.86
CA ASN A 127 11.00 0.11 -7.69
C ASN A 127 9.51 0.08 -8.07
N HIS A 128 9.20 -0.23 -9.32
CA HIS A 128 7.83 -0.34 -9.82
C HIS A 128 7.19 -1.74 -9.61
N VAL A 129 7.92 -2.71 -9.06
CA VAL A 129 7.36 -4.01 -8.67
C VAL A 129 6.63 -3.84 -7.34
N LEU A 130 5.35 -3.62 -7.41
CA LEU A 130 4.48 -3.24 -6.31
C LEU A 130 3.48 -4.36 -5.95
N PRO A 131 2.90 -4.34 -4.75
CA PRO A 131 1.88 -5.29 -4.35
C PRO A 131 0.58 -5.03 -5.13
N THR A 132 0.18 -6.01 -5.93
CA THR A 132 -1.07 -6.00 -6.73
C THR A 132 -2.23 -6.68 -5.99
N ALA A 133 -3.42 -6.66 -6.58
CA ALA A 133 -4.59 -7.39 -6.09
C ALA A 133 -4.89 -7.16 -4.60
N ARG A 134 -4.74 -5.92 -4.13
CA ARG A 134 -5.01 -5.47 -2.77
C ARG A 134 -4.02 -6.04 -1.72
N SER A 135 -2.91 -6.62 -2.14
CA SER A 135 -1.88 -7.15 -1.23
C SER A 135 -1.08 -6.05 -0.52
N ALA A 136 -1.22 -4.78 -0.91
CA ALA A 136 -0.67 -3.63 -0.20
C ALA A 136 -1.10 -3.54 1.29
N ARG A 137 -2.10 -4.32 1.72
CA ARG A 137 -2.51 -4.46 3.12
C ARG A 137 -1.48 -5.16 3.99
N PHE A 138 -0.60 -5.98 3.42
CA PHE A 138 0.34 -6.84 4.16
C PHE A 138 1.67 -7.07 3.44
N SER A 139 1.83 -6.54 2.22
CA SER A 139 3.06 -6.63 1.43
C SER A 139 3.57 -5.25 1.06
N SER A 140 4.88 -5.13 0.92
CA SER A 140 5.56 -3.96 0.37
C SER A 140 6.01 -4.22 -1.06
N GLY A 141 6.34 -3.15 -1.80
CA GLY A 141 7.03 -3.27 -3.07
C GLY A 141 8.43 -3.85 -2.92
N LEU A 142 8.98 -4.35 -4.02
CA LEU A 142 10.34 -4.90 -4.06
C LEU A 142 11.36 -3.84 -3.65
N SER A 143 12.25 -4.20 -2.72
CA SER A 143 13.27 -3.29 -2.20
C SER A 143 14.62 -3.99 -1.97
N VAL A 144 15.63 -3.23 -1.62
CA VAL A 144 16.93 -3.78 -1.21
C VAL A 144 16.79 -4.79 -0.06
N MET A 145 15.78 -4.63 0.81
CA MET A 145 15.55 -5.51 1.95
C MET A 145 15.22 -6.95 1.53
N ASP A 146 14.67 -7.16 0.33
CA ASP A 146 14.34 -8.49 -0.20
C ASP A 146 15.60 -9.28 -0.61
N PHE A 147 16.71 -8.58 -0.83
CA PHE A 147 18.00 -9.16 -1.19
C PHE A 147 18.98 -9.25 -0.01
N ILE A 148 18.57 -8.84 1.20
CA ILE A 148 19.38 -8.86 2.40
C ILE A 148 19.02 -10.06 3.27
N LYS A 149 20.01 -10.93 3.56
CA LYS A 149 19.84 -11.99 4.54
C LYS A 149 19.89 -11.42 5.95
N ARG A 150 18.87 -11.70 6.74
CA ARG A 150 18.83 -11.37 8.18
C ARG A 150 19.12 -12.60 9.02
N THR A 151 19.93 -12.44 10.06
CA THR A 151 20.22 -13.48 11.06
C THR A 151 20.02 -12.87 12.45
N THR A 152 19.20 -13.52 13.26
CA THR A 152 18.99 -13.10 14.66
C THR A 152 20.12 -13.63 15.54
N LEU A 153 20.70 -12.74 16.35
CA LEU A 153 21.67 -13.08 17.37
C LEU A 153 21.04 -12.83 18.76
N THR A 154 20.91 -13.89 19.56
CA THR A 154 20.37 -13.77 20.92
C THR A 154 21.44 -14.15 21.92
N LYS A 155 21.73 -13.28 22.89
CA LYS A 155 22.64 -13.50 23.99
C LYS A 155 21.96 -13.14 25.29
N MET A 156 22.00 -14.03 26.26
CA MET A 156 21.46 -13.80 27.61
C MET A 156 22.54 -13.85 28.66
N THR A 157 22.36 -13.09 29.74
CA THR A 157 23.08 -13.24 30.97
C THR A 157 22.35 -14.18 31.94
N PRO A 158 23.01 -14.70 32.98
CA PRO A 158 22.31 -15.45 34.04
C PRO A 158 21.11 -14.68 34.64
N ALA A 159 21.26 -13.39 34.87
CA ALA A 159 20.19 -12.56 35.42
C ALA A 159 19.02 -12.40 34.44
N SER A 160 19.32 -12.20 33.16
CA SER A 160 18.26 -12.13 32.11
C SER A 160 17.52 -13.45 31.98
N LEU A 161 18.23 -14.59 32.05
CA LEU A 161 17.59 -15.90 31.99
C LEU A 161 16.72 -16.14 33.24
N ALA A 162 17.19 -15.75 34.43
CA ALA A 162 16.40 -15.87 35.67
C ALA A 162 15.09 -15.06 35.57
N ALA A 163 15.11 -13.89 34.92
CA ALA A 163 13.95 -13.02 34.82
C ALA A 163 12.82 -13.61 33.92
N ILE A 164 13.14 -14.31 32.84
CA ILE A 164 12.14 -14.76 31.85
C ILE A 164 12.13 -16.28 31.63
N GLY A 165 13.08 -17.02 32.17
CA GLY A 165 13.24 -18.45 31.91
C GLY A 165 12.03 -19.28 32.31
N THR A 166 11.41 -18.98 33.48
CA THR A 166 10.21 -19.71 33.92
C THR A 166 9.06 -19.59 32.92
N ALA A 167 8.87 -18.42 32.32
CA ALA A 167 7.83 -18.23 31.32
C ALA A 167 8.13 -19.07 30.04
N ALA A 168 9.41 -19.11 29.62
CA ALA A 168 9.81 -19.93 28.48
C ALA A 168 9.60 -21.43 28.73
N GLU A 169 9.91 -21.91 29.95
CA GLU A 169 9.65 -23.28 30.35
C GLU A 169 8.16 -23.64 30.31
N VAL A 170 7.30 -22.79 30.89
CA VAL A 170 5.83 -22.99 30.90
C VAL A 170 5.30 -23.06 29.47
N LEU A 171 5.73 -22.17 28.58
CA LEU A 171 5.33 -22.18 27.17
C LEU A 171 5.76 -23.47 26.48
N ALA A 172 7.01 -23.91 26.66
CA ALA A 172 7.52 -25.14 26.07
C ALA A 172 6.71 -26.37 26.51
N ILE A 173 6.38 -26.46 27.80
CA ILE A 173 5.54 -27.54 28.32
C ILE A 173 4.12 -27.50 27.74
N SER A 174 3.54 -26.30 27.63
CA SER A 174 2.20 -26.11 27.06
C SER A 174 2.11 -26.55 25.60
N GLU A 175 3.22 -26.44 24.86
CA GLU A 175 3.37 -26.90 23.48
C GLU A 175 3.71 -28.40 23.37
N GLY A 176 3.90 -29.10 24.50
CA GLY A 176 4.31 -30.51 24.52
C GLY A 176 5.81 -30.73 24.21
N LEU A 177 6.61 -29.69 24.27
CA LEU A 177 8.04 -29.72 23.98
C LEU A 177 8.88 -29.85 25.27
N GLU A 178 8.82 -31.02 25.90
CA GLU A 178 9.45 -31.26 27.21
C GLU A 178 10.95 -30.95 27.22
N ALA A 179 11.72 -31.35 26.23
CA ALA A 179 13.16 -31.13 26.17
C ALA A 179 13.51 -29.61 26.07
N HIS A 180 12.67 -28.80 25.45
CA HIS A 180 12.82 -27.35 25.45
C HIS A 180 12.65 -26.78 26.86
N GLY A 181 11.62 -27.23 27.59
CA GLY A 181 11.39 -26.85 28.98
C GLY A 181 12.54 -27.26 29.89
N LEU A 182 13.00 -28.51 29.78
CA LEU A 182 14.14 -29.06 30.54
C LEU A 182 15.44 -28.30 30.26
N SER A 183 15.67 -27.88 29.02
CA SER A 183 16.86 -27.07 28.67
C SER A 183 16.91 -25.75 29.42
N VAL A 184 15.78 -25.10 29.64
CA VAL A 184 15.68 -23.87 30.43
C VAL A 184 15.81 -24.17 31.93
N ARG A 185 15.03 -25.15 32.43
CA ARG A 185 15.00 -25.55 33.84
C ARG A 185 16.40 -25.89 34.36
N ALA A 186 17.17 -26.71 33.67
CA ALA A 186 18.52 -27.13 34.06
C ALA A 186 19.45 -25.92 34.31
N ARG A 187 19.25 -24.83 33.61
CA ARG A 187 20.03 -23.61 33.78
C ARG A 187 19.53 -22.77 34.97
N LEU A 188 18.20 -22.69 35.14
CA LEU A 188 17.61 -22.02 36.32
C LEU A 188 17.99 -22.70 37.63
N ASP A 189 17.94 -24.04 37.66
CA ASP A 189 18.32 -24.83 38.84
C ASP A 189 19.77 -24.59 39.25
N LYS A 190 20.67 -24.50 38.25
CA LYS A 190 22.08 -24.16 38.51
C LYS A 190 22.26 -22.74 39.04
N LEU A 191 21.41 -21.79 38.70
CA LEU A 191 21.45 -20.43 39.22
C LEU A 191 20.97 -20.38 40.67
N ASN A 192 19.97 -21.20 41.02
CA ASN A 192 19.37 -21.28 42.35
C ASN A 192 20.18 -22.12 43.33
N SER A 193 21.14 -22.91 42.85
CA SER A 193 22.00 -23.76 43.65
C SER A 193 23.32 -23.09 44.11
N LYS A 194 23.48 -21.79 43.82
CA LYS A 194 24.56 -20.94 44.26
C LYS A 194 24.09 -19.97 45.32
#